data_e6fed02ebde109e57a6e2f533031bc12
#
_entry.id   e6fed02ebde109e57a6e2f533031bc12
#
_cell.length_a   1.000
_cell.length_b   1.000
_cell.length_c   1.000
_cell.angle_alpha   90.00
_cell.angle_beta   90.00
_cell.angle_gamma   90.00
#
_symmetry.space_group_name_H-M   'P 1'
#
loop_
_entity.id
_entity.type
_entity.pdbx_description
1 polymer ?
#
loop_
_entity_poly.entity_id
_entity_poly.type
_entity_poly.pdbx_seq_one_letter_code
_entity_poly.pdbx_strand_id
1 'polypeptide(L)'
;RAWGDTERFTAATYALVAQVDSGASISSEASANKIFWSEMDRAMHRTAMTIMGMHAELEEGEGAIENGRWLDGYMFSLAGPIYAGTNEIQRNILAERVLGLPRQ
;
A
#
# COMPACT_ATOMS: atom_id res chain seq x y z
N ARG A 1 -10.89 -11.08 1.00
CA ARG A 1 -9.69 -10.50 1.64
C ARG A 1 -9.48 -9.04 1.22
N ALA A 2 -9.38 -8.73 -0.07
CA ALA A 2 -9.15 -7.36 -0.57
C ALA A 2 -10.18 -6.34 -0.03
N TRP A 3 -11.46 -6.69 -0.02
CA TRP A 3 -12.50 -5.86 0.57
C TRP A 3 -12.24 -5.54 2.05
N GLY A 4 -11.99 -6.56 2.86
CA GLY A 4 -11.73 -6.37 4.29
C GLY A 4 -10.46 -5.56 4.57
N ASP A 5 -9.42 -5.72 3.75
CA ASP A 5 -8.18 -4.95 3.87
C ASP A 5 -8.42 -3.47 3.49
N THR A 6 -9.23 -3.20 2.46
CA THR A 6 -9.62 -1.84 2.08
C THR A 6 -10.43 -1.15 3.19
N GLU A 7 -11.40 -1.83 3.78
CA GLU A 7 -12.20 -1.29 4.89
C GLU A 7 -11.32 -0.96 6.11
N ARG A 8 -10.40 -1.86 6.46
CA ARG A 8 -9.44 -1.65 7.56
C ARG A 8 -8.52 -0.46 7.30
N PHE A 9 -7.99 -0.36 6.07
CA PHE A 9 -7.15 0.77 5.67
C PHE A 9 -7.92 2.09 5.75
N THR A 10 -9.13 2.12 5.25
CA THR A 10 -9.99 3.31 5.28
C THR A 10 -10.27 3.74 6.73
N ALA A 11 -10.69 2.82 7.58
CA ALA A 11 -10.97 3.10 8.99
C ALA A 11 -9.72 3.59 9.73
N ALA A 12 -8.56 2.94 9.53
CA ALA A 12 -7.30 3.35 10.13
C ALA A 12 -6.87 4.75 9.66
N THR A 13 -7.03 5.05 8.38
CA THR A 13 -6.69 6.36 7.82
C THR A 13 -7.57 7.47 8.40
N TYR A 14 -8.87 7.26 8.51
CA TYR A 14 -9.77 8.24 9.17
C TYR A 14 -9.42 8.44 10.65
N ALA A 15 -9.07 7.38 11.36
CA ALA A 15 -8.63 7.48 12.75
C ALA A 15 -7.34 8.33 12.88
N LEU A 16 -6.38 8.15 11.95
CA LEU A 16 -5.16 8.96 11.91
C LEU A 16 -5.45 10.43 11.63
N VAL A 17 -6.32 10.73 10.66
CA VAL A 17 -6.73 12.09 10.35
C VAL A 17 -7.37 12.77 11.58
N ALA A 18 -8.26 12.07 12.30
CA ALA A 18 -8.87 12.58 13.51
C ALA A 18 -7.84 12.85 14.63
N GLN A 19 -6.80 12.02 14.76
CA GLN A 19 -5.70 12.25 15.70
C GLN A 19 -4.90 13.50 15.35
N VAL A 20 -4.55 13.69 14.07
CA VAL A 20 -3.86 14.90 13.59
C VAL A 20 -4.69 16.14 13.87
N ASP A 21 -5.98 16.10 13.59
CA ASP A 21 -6.91 17.22 13.80
C ASP A 21 -7.04 17.59 15.29
N SER A 22 -6.87 16.62 16.18
CA SER A 22 -6.80 16.83 17.63
C SER A 22 -5.42 17.31 18.15
N GLY A 23 -4.43 17.46 17.26
CA GLY A 23 -3.07 17.91 17.60
C GLY A 23 -2.13 16.79 18.07
N ALA A 24 -2.50 15.52 17.92
CA ALA A 24 -1.65 14.39 18.29
C ALA A 24 -0.53 14.15 17.25
N SER A 25 0.61 13.61 17.70
CA SER A 25 1.69 13.13 16.81
C SER A 25 1.39 11.73 16.34
N ILE A 26 1.45 11.50 15.01
CA ILE A 26 1.10 10.23 14.37
C ILE A 26 2.26 9.55 13.64
N SER A 27 3.50 9.88 13.95
CA SER A 27 4.65 9.44 13.14
C SER A 27 4.77 7.91 13.02
N SER A 28 4.48 7.17 14.08
CA SER A 28 4.54 5.70 14.11
C SER A 28 3.35 5.06 13.42
N GLU A 29 2.16 5.57 13.67
CA GLU A 29 0.91 5.11 13.06
C GLU A 29 0.92 5.36 11.55
N ALA A 30 1.45 6.51 11.11
CA ALA A 30 1.64 6.82 9.70
C ALA A 30 2.59 5.84 9.02
N SER A 31 3.66 5.41 9.69
CA SER A 31 4.57 4.38 9.18
C SER A 31 3.87 3.03 9.00
N ALA A 32 3.08 2.61 9.98
CA ALA A 32 2.31 1.36 9.90
C ALA A 32 1.27 1.43 8.77
N ASN A 33 0.56 2.55 8.64
CA ASN A 33 -0.44 2.76 7.61
C ASN A 33 0.18 2.74 6.19
N LYS A 34 1.35 3.34 6.02
CA LYS A 34 2.10 3.33 4.75
C LYS A 34 2.51 1.92 4.35
N ILE A 35 3.03 1.11 5.27
CA ILE A 35 3.38 -0.29 5.01
C ILE A 35 2.13 -1.06 4.59
N PHE A 36 1.06 -0.96 5.36
CA PHE A 36 -0.19 -1.67 5.08
C PHE A 36 -0.76 -1.30 3.71
N TRP A 37 -0.87 0.00 3.41
CA TRP A 37 -1.35 0.48 2.12
C TRP A 37 -0.54 -0.07 0.95
N SER A 38 0.77 0.07 0.99
CA SER A 38 1.63 -0.30 -0.14
C SER A 38 1.64 -1.81 -0.40
N GLU A 39 1.56 -2.63 0.65
CA GLU A 39 1.48 -4.08 0.52
C GLU A 39 0.09 -4.54 0.04
N MET A 40 -0.97 -3.90 0.53
CA MET A 40 -2.35 -4.15 0.09
C MET A 40 -2.52 -3.80 -1.39
N ASP A 41 -2.10 -2.62 -1.81
CA ASP A 41 -2.20 -2.14 -3.19
C ASP A 41 -1.49 -3.09 -4.16
N ARG A 42 -0.25 -3.47 -3.85
CA ARG A 42 0.51 -4.45 -4.63
C ARG A 42 -0.18 -5.81 -4.69
N ALA A 43 -0.73 -6.28 -3.58
CA ALA A 43 -1.43 -7.57 -3.53
C ALA A 43 -2.72 -7.55 -4.37
N MET A 44 -3.48 -6.45 -4.34
CA MET A 44 -4.70 -6.29 -5.14
C MET A 44 -4.38 -6.29 -6.63
N HIS A 45 -3.41 -5.50 -7.08
CA HIS A 45 -3.01 -5.46 -8.48
C HIS A 45 -2.47 -6.80 -8.96
N ARG A 46 -1.66 -7.50 -8.16
CA ARG A 46 -1.20 -8.85 -8.48
C ARG A 46 -2.37 -9.83 -8.65
N THR A 47 -3.37 -9.74 -7.81
CA THR A 47 -4.57 -10.57 -7.92
C THR A 47 -5.34 -10.26 -9.21
N ALA A 48 -5.50 -8.99 -9.56
CA ALA A 48 -6.10 -8.55 -10.82
C ALA A 48 -5.36 -9.13 -12.04
N MET A 49 -4.03 -9.01 -12.07
CA MET A 49 -3.19 -9.59 -13.14
C MET A 49 -3.39 -11.09 -13.25
N THR A 50 -3.48 -11.80 -12.12
CA THR A 50 -3.73 -13.25 -12.12
C THR A 50 -5.11 -13.61 -12.69
N ILE A 51 -6.14 -12.84 -12.36
CA ILE A 51 -7.51 -13.04 -12.87
C ILE A 51 -7.58 -12.81 -14.38
N MET A 52 -6.91 -11.78 -14.87
CA MET A 52 -6.87 -11.43 -16.30
C MET A 52 -6.06 -12.42 -17.13
N GLY A 53 -5.18 -13.20 -16.52
CA GLY A 53 -4.37 -14.22 -17.20
C GLY A 53 -3.55 -13.63 -18.36
N MET A 54 -3.63 -14.24 -19.55
CA MET A 54 -2.87 -13.78 -20.73
C MET A 54 -3.25 -12.37 -21.22
N HIS A 55 -4.43 -11.86 -20.86
CA HIS A 55 -4.85 -10.50 -21.22
C HIS A 55 -4.22 -9.42 -20.32
N ALA A 56 -3.58 -9.83 -19.23
CA ALA A 56 -2.97 -8.89 -18.28
C ALA A 56 -1.82 -8.09 -18.86
N GLU A 57 -1.14 -8.62 -19.87
CA GLU A 57 0.04 -8.00 -20.50
C GLU A 57 -0.30 -7.11 -21.71
N LEU A 58 -1.60 -7.03 -22.07
CA LEU A 58 -2.04 -6.25 -23.22
C LEU A 58 -2.37 -4.82 -22.80
N GLU A 59 -1.65 -3.87 -23.37
CA GLU A 59 -1.88 -2.44 -23.17
C GLU A 59 -2.95 -1.89 -24.12
N GLU A 60 -2.96 -2.38 -25.37
CA GLU A 60 -3.84 -1.89 -26.42
C GLU A 60 -4.34 -3.04 -27.31
N GLY A 61 -5.41 -2.79 -28.05
CA GLY A 61 -5.94 -3.70 -29.06
C GLY A 61 -6.99 -4.67 -28.57
N GLU A 62 -7.31 -5.63 -29.45
CA GLU A 62 -8.34 -6.64 -29.16
C GLU A 62 -7.90 -7.54 -28.01
N GLY A 63 -8.71 -7.60 -26.96
CA GLY A 63 -8.44 -8.37 -25.75
C GLY A 63 -7.75 -7.58 -24.62
N ALA A 64 -7.33 -6.32 -24.85
CA ALA A 64 -6.84 -5.45 -23.79
C ALA A 64 -8.00 -5.05 -22.85
N ILE A 65 -7.85 -5.34 -21.56
CA ILE A 65 -8.84 -5.03 -20.55
C ILE A 65 -8.61 -3.60 -20.04
N GLU A 66 -9.63 -2.75 -20.19
CA GLU A 66 -9.58 -1.33 -19.79
C GLU A 66 -8.34 -0.59 -20.30
N ASN A 67 -7.90 -0.89 -21.54
CA ASN A 67 -6.74 -0.28 -22.19
C ASN A 67 -5.46 -0.33 -21.34
N GLY A 68 -5.17 -1.49 -20.75
CA GLY A 68 -3.95 -1.71 -20.00
C GLY A 68 -3.92 -1.05 -18.60
N ARG A 69 -5.01 -0.44 -18.14
CA ARG A 69 -5.07 0.29 -16.87
C ARG A 69 -4.60 -0.56 -15.67
N TRP A 70 -4.93 -1.85 -15.67
CA TRP A 70 -4.52 -2.75 -14.59
C TRP A 70 -3.04 -3.09 -14.63
N LEU A 71 -2.45 -3.19 -15.82
CA LEU A 71 -1.02 -3.37 -16.00
C LEU A 71 -0.26 -2.13 -15.50
N ASP A 72 -0.67 -0.94 -15.92
CA ASP A 72 -0.11 0.32 -15.43
C ASP A 72 -0.21 0.44 -13.91
N GLY A 73 -1.38 0.14 -13.36
CA GLY A 73 -1.59 0.12 -11.93
C GLY A 73 -0.68 -0.87 -11.20
N TYR A 74 -0.51 -2.07 -11.74
CA TYR A 74 0.41 -3.06 -11.20
C TYR A 74 1.85 -2.56 -11.19
N MET A 75 2.34 -2.04 -12.31
CA MET A 75 3.70 -1.51 -12.42
C MET A 75 3.92 -0.35 -11.43
N PHE A 76 2.97 0.55 -11.32
CA PHE A 76 3.03 1.65 -10.35
C PHE A 76 3.01 1.16 -8.90
N SER A 77 2.21 0.12 -8.58
CA SER A 77 2.11 -0.44 -7.23
C SER A 77 3.42 -1.00 -6.70
N LEU A 78 4.35 -1.41 -7.60
CA LEU A 78 5.67 -1.90 -7.21
C LEU A 78 6.54 -0.80 -6.58
N ALA A 79 6.27 0.46 -6.89
CA ALA A 79 6.97 1.60 -6.30
C ALA A 79 6.47 1.92 -4.88
N GLY A 80 5.26 1.53 -4.52
CA GLY A 80 4.66 1.81 -3.21
C GLY A 80 5.51 1.42 -2.00
N PRO A 81 6.10 0.21 -1.95
CA PRO A 81 7.01 -0.20 -0.88
C PRO A 81 8.36 0.55 -0.87
N ILE A 82 8.67 1.35 -1.89
CA ILE A 82 9.99 1.97 -2.08
C ILE A 82 9.96 3.46 -1.76
N TYR A 83 9.05 4.23 -2.36
CA TYR A 83 9.00 5.68 -2.18
C TYR A 83 8.47 6.09 -0.80
N ALA A 84 8.67 7.35 -0.42
CA ALA A 84 8.32 7.92 0.88
C ALA A 84 8.92 7.14 2.07
N GLY A 85 10.15 6.64 1.89
CA GLY A 85 10.81 5.72 2.80
C GLY A 85 10.40 4.28 2.55
N THR A 86 11.38 3.40 2.32
CA THR A 86 11.10 1.99 2.05
C THR A 86 10.33 1.33 3.20
N ASN A 87 9.62 0.25 2.92
CA ASN A 87 8.90 -0.48 3.98
C ASN A 87 9.85 -1.01 5.06
N GLU A 88 11.12 -1.31 4.71
CA GLU A 88 12.16 -1.68 5.67
C GLU A 88 12.50 -0.51 6.61
N ILE A 89 12.68 0.69 6.08
CA ILE A 89 12.89 1.91 6.88
C ILE A 89 11.67 2.20 7.76
N GLN A 90 10.47 2.05 7.23
CA GLN A 90 9.24 2.25 8.02
C GLN A 90 9.14 1.23 9.17
N ARG A 91 9.53 -0.04 8.95
CA ARG A 91 9.60 -1.05 10.01
C ARG A 91 10.65 -0.71 11.06
N ASN A 92 11.81 -0.17 10.65
CA ASN A 92 12.84 0.28 11.59
C ASN A 92 12.32 1.44 12.46
N ILE A 93 11.60 2.39 11.88
CA ILE A 93 10.97 3.48 12.64
C ILE A 93 10.00 2.92 13.70
N LEU A 94 9.17 1.93 13.33
CA LEU A 94 8.27 1.28 14.28
C LEU A 94 9.05 0.54 15.37
N ALA A 95 10.09 -0.21 15.00
CA ALA A 95 10.91 -0.96 15.94
C ALA A 95 11.58 -0.03 16.96
N GLU A 96 12.20 1.05 16.50
CA GLU A 96 12.92 1.99 17.36
C GLU A 96 11.98 2.86 18.21
N ARG A 97 10.94 3.43 17.61
CA ARG A 97 10.09 4.45 18.27
C ARG A 97 8.92 3.86 19.06
N VAL A 98 8.38 2.72 18.63
CA VAL A 98 7.25 2.09 19.30
C VAL A 98 7.70 1.00 20.25
N LEU A 99 8.58 0.11 19.78
CA LEU A 99 9.05 -1.03 20.57
C LEU A 99 10.29 -0.72 21.41
N GLY A 100 10.93 0.44 21.19
CA GLY A 100 12.13 0.85 21.93
C GLY A 100 13.35 -0.03 21.67
N LEU A 101 13.41 -0.69 20.50
CA LEU A 101 14.54 -1.53 20.15
C LEU A 101 15.78 -0.69 19.86
N PRO A 102 16.99 -1.19 20.19
CA PRO A 102 18.22 -0.46 19.94
C PRO A 102 18.45 -0.27 18.44
N ARG A 103 18.96 0.90 18.09
CA ARG A 103 19.37 1.22 16.73
C ARG A 103 20.62 0.41 16.37
N GLN A 104 20.60 -0.27 15.24
CA GLN A 104 21.77 -0.95 14.68
C GLN A 104 22.62 -0.01 13.86
#